data_9bdc34ebf67d0b61dbe41d36f7012a4a
#
_entry.id   9bdc34ebf67d0b61dbe41d36f7012a4a
#
_cell.length_a   1.000
_cell.length_b   1.000
_cell.length_c   1.000
_cell.angle_alpha   90.00
_cell.angle_beta   90.00
_cell.angle_gamma   90.00
#
_symmetry.space_group_name_H-M   'P 1'
#
loop_
_entity.id
_entity.type
_entity.pdbx_description
1 polymer ?
#
loop_
_entity_poly.entity_id
_entity_poly.type
_entity_poly.pdbx_seq_one_letter_code
_entity_poly.pdbx_strand_id
1 'polypeptide(L)'
;MSFVNFNATFFIFIISFVFARIVMMLGNRTQHAFVNPVDLEDNSINCINTKYNKICWNDAYHAVHHNRPALHYTDIPGEFLKNKAFYVKQRTLPFEGIHFLHIFAWLMTRRYDKLVRNVVNIDNMFATDEEANALMKDRTKKMKADT
;
A
#
# COMPACT_ATOMS: atom_id res chain seq x y z
N MET A 1 -31.18 5.29 -35.63
CA MET A 1 -30.72 3.90 -35.42
C MET A 1 -29.45 3.92 -34.62
N SER A 2 -29.48 3.31 -33.46
CA SER A 2 -28.27 3.21 -32.59
C SER A 2 -27.39 2.10 -33.16
N PHE A 3 -26.21 2.44 -33.60
CA PHE A 3 -25.19 1.47 -34.12
C PHE A 3 -24.34 0.89 -32.99
N VAL A 4 -24.85 0.84 -31.77
CA VAL A 4 -24.13 0.30 -30.62
C VAL A 4 -24.29 -1.22 -30.61
N ASN A 5 -23.19 -1.93 -30.84
CA ASN A 5 -23.16 -3.38 -30.65
C ASN A 5 -23.08 -3.66 -29.15
N PHE A 6 -24.18 -4.13 -28.57
CA PHE A 6 -24.28 -4.39 -27.13
C PHE A 6 -23.20 -5.37 -26.62
N ASN A 7 -22.94 -6.46 -27.36
CA ASN A 7 -21.92 -7.43 -26.95
C ASN A 7 -20.53 -6.80 -26.93
N ALA A 8 -20.15 -6.07 -27.97
CA ALA A 8 -18.86 -5.38 -27.99
C ALA A 8 -18.75 -4.36 -26.84
N THR A 9 -19.81 -3.57 -26.60
CA THR A 9 -19.85 -2.61 -25.50
C THR A 9 -19.73 -3.30 -24.14
N PHE A 10 -20.44 -4.40 -23.94
CA PHE A 10 -20.40 -5.14 -22.68
C PHE A 10 -19.00 -5.71 -22.38
N PHE A 11 -18.40 -6.40 -23.34
CA PHE A 11 -17.09 -7.05 -23.11
C PHE A 11 -15.93 -6.04 -23.06
N ILE A 12 -15.93 -5.04 -23.93
CA ILE A 12 -14.80 -4.11 -24.04
C ILE A 12 -14.86 -3.02 -22.95
N PHE A 13 -16.04 -2.48 -22.68
CA PHE A 13 -16.16 -1.34 -21.76
C PHE A 13 -16.65 -1.76 -20.37
N ILE A 14 -17.77 -2.49 -20.25
CA ILE A 14 -18.39 -2.74 -18.95
C ILE A 14 -17.53 -3.72 -18.14
N ILE A 15 -17.15 -4.86 -18.70
CA ILE A 15 -16.33 -5.84 -17.97
C ILE A 15 -14.95 -5.25 -17.63
N SER A 16 -14.30 -4.58 -18.57
CA SER A 16 -13.00 -3.96 -18.34
C SER A 16 -13.08 -2.87 -17.27
N PHE A 17 -14.13 -2.05 -17.27
CA PHE A 17 -14.35 -1.03 -16.26
C PHE A 17 -14.57 -1.65 -14.87
N VAL A 18 -15.43 -2.65 -14.74
CA VAL A 18 -15.69 -3.34 -13.47
C VAL A 18 -14.41 -3.98 -12.94
N PHE A 19 -13.67 -4.68 -13.80
CA PHE A 19 -12.40 -5.29 -13.43
C PHE A 19 -11.38 -4.25 -12.95
N ALA A 20 -11.20 -3.17 -13.68
CA ALA A 20 -10.29 -2.08 -13.29
C ALA A 20 -10.70 -1.46 -11.94
N ARG A 21 -12.00 -1.27 -11.70
CA ARG A 21 -12.50 -0.76 -10.41
C ARG A 21 -12.21 -1.71 -9.26
N ILE A 22 -12.40 -3.02 -9.44
CA ILE A 22 -12.06 -4.02 -8.43
C ILE A 22 -10.57 -3.98 -8.11
N VAL A 23 -9.69 -4.03 -9.10
CA VAL A 23 -8.23 -4.00 -8.90
C VAL A 23 -7.80 -2.71 -8.20
N MET A 24 -8.35 -1.57 -8.61
CA MET A 24 -8.06 -0.28 -7.98
C MET A 24 -8.50 -0.24 -6.52
N MET A 25 -9.68 -0.77 -6.18
CA MET A 25 -10.15 -0.85 -4.80
C MET A 25 -9.30 -1.78 -3.93
N LEU A 26 -8.84 -2.92 -4.48
CA LEU A 26 -7.91 -3.82 -3.79
C LEU A 26 -6.58 -3.13 -3.51
N GLY A 27 -6.03 -2.42 -4.51
CA GLY A 27 -4.82 -1.61 -4.37
C GLY A 27 -4.96 -0.57 -3.27
N ASN A 28 -5.98 0.28 -3.36
CA ASN A 28 -6.24 1.33 -2.40
C ASN A 28 -6.41 0.80 -0.97
N ARG A 29 -7.23 -0.26 -0.78
CA ARG A 29 -7.38 -0.91 0.53
C ARG A 29 -6.04 -1.37 1.11
N THR A 30 -5.16 -1.89 0.27
CA THR A 30 -3.87 -2.42 0.71
C THR A 30 -2.88 -1.31 1.03
N GLN A 31 -2.85 -0.27 0.22
CA GLN A 31 -2.02 0.92 0.43
C GLN A 31 -2.31 1.60 1.77
N HIS A 32 -3.54 1.47 2.26
CA HIS A 32 -3.99 2.02 3.55
C HIS A 32 -4.25 0.94 4.63
N ALA A 33 -3.68 -0.26 4.49
CA ALA A 33 -4.03 -1.40 5.37
C ALA A 33 -3.47 -1.27 6.80
N PHE A 34 -2.34 -0.58 6.98
CA PHE A 34 -1.63 -0.50 8.25
C PHE A 34 -1.51 0.94 8.77
N VAL A 35 -2.51 1.73 8.49
CA VAL A 35 -2.60 3.14 8.94
C VAL A 35 -2.69 3.21 10.45
N ASN A 36 -2.03 4.20 11.03
CA ASN A 36 -2.19 4.52 12.44
C ASN A 36 -3.51 5.31 12.62
N PRO A 37 -4.50 4.79 13.33
CA PRO A 37 -5.79 5.48 13.49
C PRO A 37 -5.71 6.76 14.33
N VAL A 38 -4.62 6.94 15.09
CA VAL A 38 -4.41 8.10 15.98
C VAL A 38 -3.64 9.21 15.26
N ASP A 39 -2.85 8.86 14.26
CA ASP A 39 -1.98 9.81 13.55
C ASP A 39 -2.32 9.84 12.05
N LEU A 40 -3.00 10.91 11.64
CA LEU A 40 -3.44 11.10 10.26
C LEU A 40 -2.29 11.35 9.27
N GLU A 41 -1.07 11.64 9.75
CA GLU A 41 0.11 11.80 8.90
C GLU A 41 0.65 10.45 8.42
N ASP A 42 0.43 9.34 9.18
CA ASP A 42 0.78 7.97 8.78
C ASP A 42 -0.43 7.29 8.11
N ASN A 43 -0.77 7.72 6.93
CA ASN A 43 -2.00 7.34 6.23
C ASN A 43 -1.83 6.27 5.16
N SER A 44 -0.62 5.78 4.90
CA SER A 44 -0.38 4.78 3.86
C SER A 44 1.00 4.11 3.99
N ILE A 45 1.19 3.01 3.27
CA ILE A 45 2.44 2.24 3.25
C ILE A 45 3.28 2.54 2.01
N ASN A 46 4.55 2.18 2.08
CA ASN A 46 5.46 2.19 0.92
C ASN A 46 5.87 0.76 0.56
N CYS A 47 5.83 0.40 -0.72
CA CYS A 47 6.48 -0.79 -1.25
C CYS A 47 7.68 -0.36 -2.08
N ILE A 48 8.88 -0.66 -1.58
CA ILE A 48 10.13 -0.21 -2.17
C ILE A 48 10.83 -1.32 -2.97
N ASN A 49 11.72 -0.94 -3.89
CA ASN A 49 12.57 -1.86 -4.66
C ASN A 49 11.81 -2.97 -5.40
N THR A 50 10.57 -2.71 -5.83
CA THR A 50 9.77 -3.66 -6.61
C THR A 50 9.97 -3.47 -8.11
N LYS A 51 9.79 -4.56 -8.88
CA LYS A 51 9.72 -4.46 -10.35
C LYS A 51 8.53 -3.59 -10.78
N TYR A 52 7.46 -3.58 -10.01
CA TYR A 52 6.30 -2.74 -10.21
C TYR A 52 6.64 -1.24 -10.25
N ASN A 53 7.49 -0.76 -9.34
CA ASN A 53 7.92 0.63 -9.32
C ASN A 53 8.56 1.09 -10.63
N LYS A 54 9.28 0.20 -11.31
CA LYS A 54 9.93 0.52 -12.59
C LYS A 54 8.96 0.74 -13.74
N ILE A 55 7.81 0.08 -13.72
CA ILE A 55 6.80 0.13 -14.79
C ILE A 55 5.59 1.00 -14.45
N CYS A 56 5.39 1.32 -13.18
CA CYS A 56 4.25 2.12 -12.67
C CYS A 56 4.72 3.39 -11.97
N TRP A 57 5.71 4.09 -12.53
CA TRP A 57 6.14 5.45 -12.13
C TRP A 57 6.33 5.64 -10.61
N ASN A 58 6.90 4.64 -9.93
CA ASN A 58 7.12 4.66 -8.49
C ASN A 58 5.85 4.80 -7.62
N ASP A 59 4.67 4.48 -8.17
CA ASP A 59 3.37 4.57 -7.47
C ASP A 59 3.32 3.75 -6.17
N ALA A 60 4.17 2.72 -6.04
CA ALA A 60 4.23 1.93 -4.82
C ALA A 60 4.87 2.65 -3.61
N TYR A 61 5.49 3.80 -3.79
CA TYR A 61 5.88 4.71 -2.71
C TYR A 61 4.70 5.59 -2.27
N HIS A 62 3.60 4.97 -1.89
CA HIS A 62 2.30 5.63 -1.75
C HIS A 62 2.27 6.68 -0.64
N ALA A 63 2.96 6.45 0.48
CA ALA A 63 3.06 7.44 1.55
C ALA A 63 3.84 8.71 1.12
N VAL A 64 4.85 8.55 0.25
CA VAL A 64 5.55 9.71 -0.32
C VAL A 64 4.61 10.52 -1.21
N HIS A 65 3.82 9.82 -2.03
CA HIS A 65 2.83 10.47 -2.90
C HIS A 65 1.79 11.26 -2.09
N HIS A 66 1.28 10.71 -0.99
CA HIS A 66 0.34 11.43 -0.12
C HIS A 66 0.95 12.68 0.51
N ASN A 67 2.20 12.58 0.96
CA ASN A 67 2.88 13.71 1.61
C ASN A 67 3.29 14.80 0.59
N ARG A 68 3.60 14.42 -0.64
CA ARG A 68 4.06 15.31 -1.72
C ARG A 68 3.47 14.95 -3.08
N PRO A 69 2.16 15.17 -3.28
CA PRO A 69 1.44 14.70 -4.47
C PRO A 69 1.92 15.34 -5.78
N ALA A 70 2.55 16.51 -5.72
CA ALA A 70 3.10 17.22 -6.88
C ALA A 70 4.56 16.83 -7.22
N LEU A 71 5.16 15.90 -6.46
CA LEU A 71 6.54 15.48 -6.72
C LEU A 71 6.61 14.64 -7.99
N HIS A 72 7.63 14.92 -8.84
CA HIS A 72 7.83 14.12 -10.03
C HIS A 72 8.22 12.69 -9.65
N TYR A 73 7.70 11.69 -10.38
CA TYR A 73 7.85 10.28 -10.03
C TYR A 73 9.32 9.81 -9.93
N THR A 74 10.24 10.42 -10.67
CA THR A 74 11.69 10.11 -10.59
C THR A 74 12.32 10.48 -9.26
N ASP A 75 11.75 11.47 -8.56
CA ASP A 75 12.30 12.02 -7.33
C ASP A 75 11.74 11.32 -6.08
N ILE A 76 10.66 10.56 -6.24
CA ILE A 76 9.96 9.86 -5.16
C ILE A 76 10.89 8.96 -4.32
N PRO A 77 11.75 8.09 -4.93
CA PRO A 77 12.66 7.26 -4.13
C PRO A 77 13.67 8.08 -3.32
N GLY A 78 14.16 9.18 -3.90
CA GLY A 78 15.06 10.10 -3.20
C GLY A 78 14.37 10.80 -2.03
N GLU A 79 13.13 11.19 -2.19
CA GLU A 79 12.32 11.80 -1.13
C GLU A 79 12.03 10.82 -0.01
N PHE A 80 11.72 9.56 -0.32
CA PHE A 80 11.58 8.50 0.70
C PHE A 80 12.84 8.40 1.56
N LEU A 81 14.02 8.40 0.95
CA LEU A 81 15.29 8.31 1.67
C LEU A 81 15.57 9.53 2.56
N LYS A 82 15.18 10.72 2.14
CA LYS A 82 15.34 11.97 2.93
C LYS A 82 14.45 11.98 4.16
N ASN A 83 13.27 11.34 4.07
CA ASN A 83 12.26 11.36 5.14
C ASN A 83 12.30 10.12 6.06
N LYS A 84 13.39 9.37 6.09
CA LYS A 84 13.53 8.16 6.93
C LYS A 84 13.19 8.41 8.40
N ALA A 85 13.68 9.51 8.98
CA ALA A 85 13.41 9.85 10.38
C ALA A 85 11.91 10.03 10.66
N PHE A 86 11.15 10.57 9.71
CA PHE A 86 9.70 10.67 9.81
C PHE A 86 9.06 9.27 9.85
N TYR A 87 9.42 8.36 8.93
CA TYR A 87 8.87 7.01 8.89
C TYR A 87 9.22 6.19 10.13
N VAL A 88 10.42 6.37 10.69
CA VAL A 88 10.80 5.75 11.97
C VAL A 88 9.95 6.27 13.12
N LYS A 89 9.77 7.59 13.24
CA LYS A 89 8.93 8.23 14.27
C LYS A 89 7.48 7.72 14.21
N GLN A 90 6.92 7.60 13.01
CA GLN A 90 5.55 7.15 12.78
C GLN A 90 5.41 5.62 12.86
N ARG A 91 6.52 4.89 12.97
CA ARG A 91 6.53 3.43 12.88
C ARG A 91 5.81 2.92 11.63
N THR A 92 6.02 3.62 10.51
CA THR A 92 5.47 3.24 9.21
C THR A 92 6.05 1.91 8.76
N LEU A 93 5.24 1.08 8.09
CA LEU A 93 5.64 -0.25 7.62
C LEU A 93 6.02 -0.22 6.13
N PRO A 94 7.29 0.05 5.76
CA PRO A 94 7.73 -0.12 4.39
C PRO A 94 7.99 -1.59 4.10
N PHE A 95 7.58 -2.04 2.92
CA PHE A 95 7.78 -3.40 2.43
C PHE A 95 8.77 -3.40 1.27
N GLU A 96 9.64 -4.41 1.19
CA GLU A 96 10.59 -4.58 0.11
C GLU A 96 10.31 -5.83 -0.71
N GLY A 97 10.52 -5.73 -2.03
CA GLY A 97 10.42 -6.87 -2.96
C GLY A 97 9.01 -7.37 -3.25
N ILE A 98 8.01 -6.85 -2.57
CA ILE A 98 6.59 -7.17 -2.76
C ILE A 98 5.78 -5.91 -3.07
N HIS A 99 4.61 -6.08 -3.64
CA HIS A 99 3.68 -5.00 -3.92
C HIS A 99 2.27 -5.30 -3.41
N PHE A 100 1.35 -4.37 -3.60
CA PHE A 100 0.00 -4.39 -3.01
C PHE A 100 -0.75 -5.71 -3.14
N LEU A 101 -0.68 -6.42 -4.27
CA LEU A 101 -1.40 -7.68 -4.45
C LEU A 101 -0.87 -8.79 -3.53
N HIS A 102 0.45 -8.84 -3.28
CA HIS A 102 1.02 -9.79 -2.32
C HIS A 102 0.55 -9.47 -0.91
N ILE A 103 0.61 -8.18 -0.53
CA ILE A 103 0.15 -7.71 0.78
C ILE A 103 -1.34 -8.01 0.94
N PHE A 104 -2.16 -7.71 -0.08
CA PHE A 104 -3.58 -8.03 -0.06
C PHE A 104 -3.84 -9.52 0.19
N ALA A 105 -3.21 -10.40 -0.61
CA ALA A 105 -3.41 -11.84 -0.49
C ALA A 105 -3.01 -12.38 0.88
N TRP A 106 -1.87 -11.90 1.43
CA TRP A 106 -1.38 -12.35 2.73
C TRP A 106 -2.18 -11.74 3.89
N LEU A 107 -2.67 -10.53 3.75
CA LEU A 107 -3.55 -9.91 4.74
C LEU A 107 -4.90 -10.64 4.80
N MET A 108 -5.52 -10.94 3.65
CA MET A 108 -6.79 -11.67 3.59
C MET A 108 -6.66 -13.11 4.12
N THR A 109 -5.53 -13.74 3.92
CA THR A 109 -5.23 -15.09 4.44
C THR A 109 -4.58 -15.08 5.84
N ARG A 110 -4.45 -13.91 6.47
CA ARG A 110 -3.83 -13.69 7.79
C ARG A 110 -2.39 -14.23 7.90
N ARG A 111 -1.68 -14.23 6.78
CA ARG A 111 -0.28 -14.69 6.70
C ARG A 111 0.69 -13.57 7.10
N TYR A 112 0.56 -13.09 8.33
CA TYR A 112 1.45 -12.06 8.88
C TYR A 112 2.91 -12.51 8.96
N ASP A 113 3.16 -13.82 9.05
CA ASP A 113 4.47 -14.44 8.95
C ASP A 113 5.20 -14.11 7.65
N LYS A 114 4.45 -14.02 6.55
CA LYS A 114 4.99 -13.62 5.24
C LYS A 114 5.16 -12.12 5.12
N LEU A 115 4.25 -11.36 5.70
CA LEU A 115 4.34 -9.90 5.67
C LEU A 115 5.58 -9.42 6.42
N VAL A 116 5.81 -9.91 7.64
CA VAL A 116 6.92 -9.45 8.49
C VAL A 116 8.29 -9.66 7.84
N ARG A 117 8.46 -10.77 7.12
CA ARG A 117 9.72 -11.08 6.41
C ARG A 117 10.07 -10.08 5.30
N ASN A 118 9.11 -9.29 4.85
CA ASN A 118 9.29 -8.31 3.79
C ASN A 118 9.21 -6.87 4.32
N VAL A 119 9.07 -6.70 5.65
CA VAL A 119 9.13 -5.37 6.27
C VAL A 119 10.58 -4.92 6.30
N VAL A 120 10.83 -3.69 5.88
CA VAL A 120 12.13 -3.05 6.02
C VAL A 120 12.20 -2.39 7.39
N ASN A 121 13.08 -2.89 8.24
CA ASN A 121 13.32 -2.34 9.56
C ASN A 121 14.28 -1.14 9.47
N ILE A 122 13.74 0.04 9.15
CA ILE A 122 14.52 1.28 9.01
C ILE A 122 15.11 1.65 10.37
N ASP A 123 16.44 1.86 10.41
CA ASP A 123 17.20 2.32 11.59
C ASP A 123 16.88 1.51 12.87
N ASN A 124 16.61 0.21 12.71
CA ASN A 124 16.24 -0.70 13.80
C ASN A 124 15.01 -0.23 14.62
N MET A 125 14.04 0.35 13.94
CA MET A 125 12.78 0.85 14.54
C MET A 125 12.00 -0.25 15.30
N PHE A 126 12.15 -1.52 14.89
CA PHE A 126 11.64 -2.70 15.60
C PHE A 126 12.80 -3.49 16.19
N ALA A 127 12.69 -3.85 17.47
CA ALA A 127 13.71 -4.69 18.12
C ALA A 127 13.64 -6.15 17.62
N THR A 128 12.45 -6.63 17.28
CA THR A 128 12.22 -8.00 16.77
C THR A 128 11.14 -8.05 15.71
N ASP A 129 11.09 -9.15 14.95
CA ASP A 129 10.04 -9.43 13.99
C ASP A 129 8.66 -9.60 14.67
N GLU A 130 8.64 -10.08 15.91
CA GLU A 130 7.43 -10.23 16.71
C GLU A 130 6.81 -8.87 17.03
N GLU A 131 7.62 -7.86 17.27
CA GLU A 131 7.16 -6.50 17.52
C GLU A 131 6.50 -5.92 16.25
N ALA A 132 7.11 -6.06 15.09
CA ALA A 132 6.54 -5.65 13.81
C ALA A 132 5.23 -6.41 13.51
N ASN A 133 5.19 -7.72 13.80
CA ASN A 133 4.01 -8.56 13.65
C ASN A 133 2.86 -8.10 14.57
N ALA A 134 3.17 -7.80 15.82
CA ALA A 134 2.20 -7.28 16.79
C ALA A 134 1.59 -5.95 16.33
N LEU A 135 2.42 -5.03 15.84
CA LEU A 135 1.98 -3.74 15.30
C LEU A 135 1.07 -3.93 14.07
N MET A 136 1.42 -4.81 13.13
CA MET A 136 0.57 -5.10 11.96
C MET A 136 -0.79 -5.64 12.36
N LYS A 137 -0.81 -6.57 13.31
CA LYS A 137 -2.07 -7.15 13.83
C LYS A 137 -2.91 -6.10 14.55
N ASP A 138 -2.29 -5.21 15.30
CA ASP A 138 -2.98 -4.15 16.01
C ASP A 138 -3.63 -3.16 15.04
N ARG A 139 -2.88 -2.67 14.05
CA ARG A 139 -3.36 -1.73 13.02
C ARG A 139 -4.42 -2.33 12.08
N THR A 140 -4.57 -3.65 12.04
CA THR A 140 -5.60 -4.34 11.23
C THR A 140 -6.81 -4.81 12.03
N LYS A 141 -6.85 -4.54 13.33
CA LYS A 141 -8.06 -4.78 14.14
C LYS A 141 -9.20 -3.86 13.68
N LYS A 142 -10.43 -4.40 13.70
CA LYS A 142 -11.61 -3.53 13.55
C LYS A 142 -11.58 -2.47 14.64
N MET A 143 -11.57 -1.19 14.25
CA MET A 143 -11.86 -0.13 15.18
C MET A 143 -13.27 -0.37 15.74
N LYS A 144 -13.40 -0.49 17.05
CA LYS A 144 -14.70 -0.42 17.70
C LYS A 144 -15.17 1.01 17.49
N ALA A 145 -16.31 1.17 16.79
CA ALA A 145 -17.01 2.45 16.83
C ALA A 145 -17.39 2.67 18.31
N ASP A 146 -16.80 3.66 18.94
CA ASP A 146 -17.28 4.14 20.21
C ASP A 146 -18.67 4.71 19.95
N THR A 147 -19.69 3.98 20.40
CA THR A 147 -21.10 4.40 20.41
C THR A 147 -21.34 5.42 21.51
#